data_f6a620df02fb99d833c77e24d508de53
#
_entry.id   f6a620df02fb99d833c77e24d508de53
#
_cell.length_a   1.000
_cell.length_b   1.000
_cell.length_c   1.000
_cell.angle_alpha   90.00
_cell.angle_beta   90.00
_cell.angle_gamma   90.00
#
_symmetry.space_group_name_H-M   'P 1'
#
loop_
_entity.id
_entity.type
_entity.pdbx_description
1 polymer ?
#
loop_
_entity_poly.entity_id
_entity_poly.type
_entity_poly.pdbx_seq_one_letter_code
_entity_poly.pdbx_strand_id
1 'polypeptide(L)'
;AKNIDVIISGMTINDERKEKVAFSDPYYQSGLTMVVRSDEENIKTFSDLKGHKIAAQIGQTGAKMAKEMEGVTVSELNTPADCFMELKAGGVDAVVNDRPVNAYYINQAQATGVKTLADRLSAEDYGIAMAKDNTELQQKINAALKKLHDNGEYDKIYQKWFGANK
;
A
#
# COMPACT_ATOMS: atom_id res chain seq x y z
N ALA A 1 19.90 -13.28 1.49
CA ALA A 1 19.81 -14.74 1.72
C ALA A 1 19.10 -15.34 0.50
N LYS A 2 19.71 -16.33 -0.16
CA LYS A 2 19.19 -16.96 -1.39
C LYS A 2 18.12 -18.04 -1.08
N ASN A 3 17.15 -17.73 -0.23
CA ASN A 3 16.12 -18.67 0.19
C ASN A 3 14.84 -18.57 -0.67
N ILE A 4 14.72 -17.49 -1.44
CA ILE A 4 13.60 -17.23 -2.35
C ILE A 4 14.15 -16.57 -3.61
N ASP A 5 13.46 -16.76 -4.74
CA ASP A 5 13.86 -16.21 -6.03
C ASP A 5 13.18 -14.87 -6.31
N VAL A 6 11.93 -14.71 -5.87
CA VAL A 6 11.12 -13.50 -6.11
C VAL A 6 10.27 -13.12 -4.89
N ILE A 7 9.92 -11.85 -4.81
CA ILE A 7 8.94 -11.29 -3.88
C ILE A 7 7.80 -10.68 -4.72
N ILE A 8 6.58 -11.19 -4.55
CA ILE A 8 5.34 -10.65 -5.14
C ILE A 8 4.41 -10.34 -3.98
N SER A 9 4.47 -9.12 -3.46
CA SER A 9 3.82 -8.79 -2.17
C SER A 9 3.44 -7.30 -2.06
N GLY A 10 3.04 -6.66 -3.17
CA GLY A 10 2.71 -5.24 -3.16
C GLY A 10 3.92 -4.37 -2.81
N MET A 11 5.11 -4.75 -3.26
CA MET A 11 6.33 -4.02 -2.93
C MET A 11 6.47 -2.78 -3.80
N THR A 12 6.44 -1.61 -3.19
CA THR A 12 6.62 -0.33 -3.89
C THR A 12 8.03 -0.23 -4.48
N ILE A 13 8.10 0.12 -5.75
CA ILE A 13 9.32 0.45 -6.47
C ILE A 13 9.79 1.83 -6.00
N ASN A 14 10.96 1.91 -5.37
CA ASN A 14 11.62 3.17 -5.02
C ASN A 14 13.14 3.04 -5.13
N ASP A 15 13.84 4.17 -5.11
CA ASP A 15 15.27 4.20 -5.36
C ASP A 15 16.08 3.51 -4.27
N GLU A 16 15.68 3.66 -3.00
CA GLU A 16 16.33 2.97 -1.88
C GLU A 16 16.29 1.44 -2.04
N ARG A 17 15.15 0.91 -2.48
CA ARG A 17 14.98 -0.54 -2.71
C ARG A 17 15.72 -1.01 -3.96
N LYS A 18 15.75 -0.18 -5.03
CA LYS A 18 16.52 -0.47 -6.25
C LYS A 18 18.03 -0.61 -6.02
N GLU A 19 18.55 -0.02 -4.96
CA GLU A 19 19.95 -0.23 -4.57
C GLU A 19 20.23 -1.68 -4.17
N LYS A 20 19.24 -2.39 -3.61
CA LYS A 20 19.36 -3.72 -3.02
C LYS A 20 18.81 -4.84 -3.89
N VAL A 21 17.77 -4.58 -4.67
CA VAL A 21 17.06 -5.56 -5.50
C VAL A 21 16.79 -5.01 -6.90
N ALA A 22 16.57 -5.93 -7.86
CA ALA A 22 15.97 -5.60 -9.14
C ALA A 22 14.44 -5.70 -9.05
N PHE A 23 13.73 -4.89 -9.84
CA PHE A 23 12.28 -4.94 -9.96
C PHE A 23 11.87 -5.30 -11.38
N SER A 24 10.73 -5.96 -11.52
CA SER A 24 10.01 -6.04 -12.78
C SER A 24 9.49 -4.67 -13.21
N ASP A 25 8.94 -4.60 -14.41
CA ASP A 25 8.03 -3.53 -14.78
C ASP A 25 6.87 -3.45 -13.77
N PRO A 26 6.27 -2.26 -13.56
CA PRO A 26 5.14 -2.12 -12.66
C PRO A 26 3.97 -3.03 -13.06
N TYR A 27 3.37 -3.71 -12.06
CA TYR A 27 2.18 -4.53 -12.30
C TYR A 27 0.90 -3.96 -11.68
N TYR A 28 1.02 -2.97 -10.79
CA TYR A 28 -0.10 -2.31 -10.14
C TYR A 28 0.28 -0.89 -9.74
N GLN A 29 -0.57 0.08 -10.06
CA GLN A 29 -0.41 1.45 -9.58
C GLN A 29 -1.22 1.65 -8.32
N SER A 30 -0.55 1.88 -7.22
CA SER A 30 -1.10 2.14 -5.91
C SER A 30 -0.99 3.62 -5.54
N GLY A 31 -0.98 3.88 -4.27
CA GLY A 31 -0.78 5.18 -3.61
C GLY A 31 -1.18 5.04 -2.15
N LEU A 32 -0.70 5.93 -1.32
CA LEU A 32 -1.06 6.00 0.08
C LEU A 32 -2.42 6.67 0.24
N THR A 33 -3.28 6.08 1.06
CA THR A 33 -4.58 6.62 1.45
C THR A 33 -4.75 6.62 2.96
N MET A 34 -5.70 7.43 3.42
CA MET A 34 -6.07 7.49 4.83
C MET A 34 -7.41 6.83 5.08
N VAL A 35 -7.51 6.17 6.23
CA VAL A 35 -8.78 5.73 6.79
C VAL A 35 -8.94 6.37 8.15
N VAL A 36 -10.13 6.91 8.39
CA VAL A 36 -10.53 7.55 9.64
C VAL A 36 -11.81 6.89 10.16
N ARG A 37 -12.21 7.17 11.41
CA ARG A 37 -13.53 6.78 11.90
C ARG A 37 -14.63 7.47 11.08
N SER A 38 -15.79 6.83 10.95
CA SER A 38 -16.89 7.34 10.12
C SER A 38 -17.44 8.69 10.58
N ASP A 39 -17.34 8.96 11.88
CA ASP A 39 -17.76 10.20 12.55
C ASP A 39 -16.69 11.30 12.56
N GLU A 40 -15.49 11.03 12.03
CA GLU A 40 -14.43 12.04 11.91
C GLU A 40 -14.79 13.08 10.83
N GLU A 41 -14.84 14.36 11.20
CA GLU A 41 -15.23 15.46 10.32
C GLU A 41 -14.10 16.47 10.09
N ASN A 42 -13.05 16.46 10.90
CA ASN A 42 -11.99 17.45 10.85
C ASN A 42 -10.82 17.02 9.94
N ILE A 43 -10.52 15.71 9.88
CA ILE A 43 -9.47 15.17 9.04
C ILE A 43 -10.07 14.84 7.66
N LYS A 44 -9.67 15.56 6.63
CA LYS A 44 -10.12 15.38 5.23
C LYS A 44 -8.96 15.17 4.27
N THR A 45 -7.81 15.75 4.57
CA THR A 45 -6.59 15.70 3.77
C THR A 45 -5.39 15.30 4.62
N PHE A 46 -4.30 14.92 3.98
CA PHE A 46 -3.04 14.64 4.69
C PHE A 46 -2.51 15.84 5.47
N SER A 47 -2.80 17.06 5.03
CA SER A 47 -2.40 18.29 5.74
C SER A 47 -3.07 18.45 7.09
N ASP A 48 -4.26 17.87 7.26
CA ASP A 48 -5.02 17.96 8.51
C ASP A 48 -4.47 17.03 9.61
N LEU A 49 -3.51 16.16 9.26
CA LEU A 49 -2.90 15.22 10.22
C LEU A 49 -1.95 15.89 11.23
N LYS A 50 -1.59 17.15 11.04
CA LYS A 50 -0.73 17.88 11.98
C LYS A 50 -1.39 17.96 13.37
N GLY A 51 -0.68 17.50 14.39
CA GLY A 51 -1.17 17.41 15.77
C GLY A 51 -1.92 16.12 16.09
N HIS A 52 -2.13 15.23 15.09
CA HIS A 52 -2.83 13.98 15.25
C HIS A 52 -1.88 12.79 15.41
N LYS A 53 -2.43 11.69 15.96
CA LYS A 53 -1.76 10.41 16.07
C LYS A 53 -2.27 9.45 15.00
N ILE A 54 -1.37 8.87 14.24
CA ILE A 54 -1.71 7.94 13.16
C ILE A 54 -1.07 6.57 13.36
N ALA A 55 -1.71 5.52 12.86
CA ALA A 55 -1.11 4.21 12.77
C ALA A 55 -0.69 3.91 11.33
N ALA A 56 0.44 3.24 11.19
CA ALA A 56 0.93 2.73 9.92
C ALA A 56 1.67 1.40 10.14
N GLN A 57 1.71 0.55 9.11
CA GLN A 57 2.42 -0.71 9.23
C GLN A 57 3.93 -0.49 9.18
N ILE A 58 4.66 -1.10 10.12
CA ILE A 58 6.11 -0.98 10.23
C ILE A 58 6.82 -1.43 8.94
N GLY A 59 7.83 -0.66 8.52
CA GLY A 59 8.63 -0.96 7.33
C GLY A 59 7.95 -0.66 5.99
N GLN A 60 6.72 -0.17 5.99
CA GLN A 60 6.00 0.25 4.78
C GLN A 60 6.22 1.73 4.47
N THR A 61 5.95 2.11 3.21
CA THR A 61 6.11 3.49 2.74
C THR A 61 5.21 4.46 3.50
N GLY A 62 4.01 4.02 3.90
CA GLY A 62 3.10 4.81 4.73
C GLY A 62 3.70 5.23 6.08
N ALA A 63 4.40 4.31 6.76
CA ALA A 63 5.07 4.64 8.02
C ALA A 63 6.24 5.62 7.82
N LYS A 64 7.03 5.43 6.74
CA LYS A 64 8.12 6.35 6.40
C LYS A 64 7.58 7.75 6.13
N MET A 65 6.59 7.86 5.25
CA MET A 65 5.97 9.12 4.88
C MET A 65 5.37 9.85 6.08
N ALA A 66 4.65 9.12 6.92
CA ALA A 66 4.03 9.68 8.11
C ALA A 66 5.04 10.27 9.11
N LYS A 67 6.20 9.63 9.25
CA LYS A 67 7.30 10.14 10.10
C LYS A 67 7.94 11.42 9.58
N GLU A 68 7.88 11.65 8.28
CA GLU A 68 8.39 12.86 7.63
C GLU A 68 7.40 14.04 7.75
N MET A 69 6.15 13.79 8.15
CA MET A 69 5.13 14.83 8.30
C MET A 69 5.31 15.58 9.62
N GLU A 70 5.40 16.90 9.52
CA GLU A 70 5.59 17.78 10.70
C GLU A 70 4.39 17.70 11.66
N GLY A 71 4.68 17.49 12.94
CA GLY A 71 3.67 17.52 14.00
C GLY A 71 2.77 16.27 14.06
N VAL A 72 3.08 15.21 13.31
CA VAL A 72 2.37 13.94 13.35
C VAL A 72 3.06 12.98 14.32
N THR A 73 2.27 12.29 15.15
CA THR A 73 2.77 11.19 15.98
C THR A 73 2.44 9.86 15.32
N VAL A 74 3.44 9.02 15.09
CA VAL A 74 3.26 7.74 14.38
C VAL A 74 3.34 6.56 15.32
N SER A 75 2.31 5.71 15.32
CA SER A 75 2.28 4.40 15.94
C SER A 75 2.54 3.34 14.88
N GLU A 76 3.74 2.73 14.89
CA GLU A 76 4.07 1.66 13.96
C GLU A 76 3.60 0.32 14.52
N LEU A 77 2.78 -0.39 13.77
CA LEU A 77 2.19 -1.67 14.16
C LEU A 77 2.55 -2.77 13.16
N ASN A 78 2.50 -4.03 13.60
CA ASN A 78 3.00 -5.15 12.80
C ASN A 78 2.10 -5.47 11.60
N THR A 79 0.80 -5.33 11.74
CA THR A 79 -0.17 -5.69 10.70
C THR A 79 -1.15 -4.56 10.40
N PRO A 80 -1.74 -4.52 9.20
CA PRO A 80 -2.83 -3.61 8.92
C PRO A 80 -4.03 -3.80 9.87
N ALA A 81 -4.33 -5.03 10.26
CA ALA A 81 -5.40 -5.32 11.20
C ALA A 81 -5.19 -4.64 12.55
N ASP A 82 -3.95 -4.64 13.07
CA ASP A 82 -3.62 -3.95 14.31
C ASP A 82 -3.84 -2.44 14.18
N CYS A 83 -3.45 -1.85 13.03
CA CYS A 83 -3.68 -0.42 12.76
C CYS A 83 -5.19 -0.07 12.81
N PHE A 84 -6.03 -0.90 12.21
CA PHE A 84 -7.47 -0.68 12.20
C PHE A 84 -8.12 -0.93 13.57
N MET A 85 -7.62 -1.89 14.36
CA MET A 85 -8.08 -2.09 15.75
C MET A 85 -7.77 -0.86 16.59
N GLU A 86 -6.57 -0.32 16.48
CA GLU A 86 -6.15 0.89 17.20
C GLU A 86 -6.99 2.12 16.81
N LEU A 87 -7.32 2.27 15.51
CA LEU A 87 -8.21 3.31 15.02
C LEU A 87 -9.62 3.19 15.63
N LYS A 88 -10.19 2.00 15.62
CA LYS A 88 -11.54 1.76 16.17
C LYS A 88 -11.58 1.94 17.69
N ALA A 89 -10.51 1.60 18.39
CA ALA A 89 -10.38 1.80 19.84
C ALA A 89 -10.16 3.28 20.22
N GLY A 90 -9.91 4.16 19.26
CA GLY A 90 -9.62 5.58 19.50
C GLY A 90 -8.20 5.88 19.96
N GLY A 91 -7.30 4.90 19.87
CA GLY A 91 -5.89 5.07 20.20
C GLY A 91 -5.09 5.87 19.16
N VAL A 92 -5.62 5.93 17.92
CA VAL A 92 -5.12 6.81 16.84
C VAL A 92 -6.31 7.49 16.13
N ASP A 93 -6.02 8.56 15.40
CA ASP A 93 -7.03 9.36 14.69
C ASP A 93 -7.20 8.90 13.23
N ALA A 94 -6.12 8.38 12.62
CA ALA A 94 -6.12 7.88 11.26
C ALA A 94 -5.19 6.67 11.08
N VAL A 95 -5.44 5.91 10.02
CA VAL A 95 -4.54 4.85 9.51
C VAL A 95 -4.05 5.27 8.14
N VAL A 96 -2.74 5.20 7.91
CA VAL A 96 -2.11 5.47 6.61
C VAL A 96 -1.48 4.18 6.09
N ASN A 97 -2.02 3.66 5.02
CA ASN A 97 -1.50 2.48 4.31
C ASN A 97 -1.75 2.64 2.80
N ASP A 98 -1.22 1.69 2.04
CA ASP A 98 -1.49 1.56 0.62
C ASP A 98 -2.98 1.37 0.34
N ARG A 99 -3.46 2.03 -0.71
CA ARG A 99 -4.87 1.98 -1.12
C ARG A 99 -5.46 0.56 -1.19
N PRO A 100 -4.83 -0.42 -1.84
CA PRO A 100 -5.39 -1.77 -1.92
C PRO A 100 -5.45 -2.47 -0.57
N VAL A 101 -4.53 -2.19 0.35
CA VAL A 101 -4.53 -2.74 1.71
C VAL A 101 -5.73 -2.20 2.47
N ASN A 102 -5.95 -0.89 2.45
CA ASN A 102 -7.09 -0.25 3.09
C ASN A 102 -8.41 -0.72 2.50
N ALA A 103 -8.53 -0.75 1.16
CA ALA A 103 -9.74 -1.21 0.47
C ALA A 103 -10.06 -2.67 0.78
N TYR A 104 -9.05 -3.55 0.76
CA TYR A 104 -9.22 -4.96 1.08
C TYR A 104 -9.73 -5.15 2.52
N TYR A 105 -9.10 -4.48 3.49
CA TYR A 105 -9.51 -4.59 4.89
C TYR A 105 -10.95 -4.12 5.10
N ILE A 106 -11.32 -2.97 4.53
CA ILE A 106 -12.68 -2.42 4.68
C ILE A 106 -13.71 -3.37 4.06
N ASN A 107 -13.43 -3.91 2.86
CA ASN A 107 -14.35 -4.80 2.17
C ASN A 107 -14.45 -6.19 2.82
N GLN A 108 -13.32 -6.82 3.13
CA GLN A 108 -13.29 -8.19 3.64
C GLN A 108 -13.70 -8.29 5.10
N ALA A 109 -13.27 -7.33 5.92
CA ALA A 109 -13.63 -7.30 7.33
C ALA A 109 -15.03 -6.70 7.57
N GLN A 110 -15.76 -6.32 6.50
CA GLN A 110 -17.00 -5.54 6.59
C GLN A 110 -16.85 -4.43 7.64
N ALA A 111 -15.75 -3.69 7.53
CA ALA A 111 -15.31 -2.77 8.57
C ALA A 111 -16.27 -1.60 8.69
N THR A 112 -17.28 -1.76 9.53
CA THR A 112 -18.18 -0.69 9.93
C THR A 112 -17.47 0.32 10.83
N GLY A 113 -17.92 1.56 10.83
CA GLY A 113 -17.41 2.61 11.69
C GLY A 113 -16.12 3.29 11.20
N VAL A 114 -15.67 2.98 9.98
CA VAL A 114 -14.53 3.65 9.33
C VAL A 114 -14.84 4.04 7.90
N LYS A 115 -14.12 5.05 7.38
CA LYS A 115 -14.23 5.51 5.99
C LYS A 115 -12.86 5.82 5.42
N THR A 116 -12.65 5.51 4.14
CA THR A 116 -11.47 5.96 3.39
C THR A 116 -11.69 7.38 2.89
N LEU A 117 -10.69 8.23 3.06
CA LEU A 117 -10.71 9.58 2.50
C LEU A 117 -10.29 9.56 1.03
N ALA A 118 -10.80 10.52 0.26
CA ALA A 118 -10.51 10.63 -1.17
C ALA A 118 -9.09 11.13 -1.46
N ASP A 119 -8.47 11.83 -0.50
CA ASP A 119 -7.14 12.37 -0.65
C ASP A 119 -6.08 11.27 -0.77
N ARG A 120 -5.12 11.45 -1.68
CA ARG A 120 -4.01 10.52 -1.93
C ARG A 120 -2.69 11.25 -1.78
N LEU A 121 -1.82 10.69 -0.97
CA LEU A 121 -0.53 11.32 -0.69
C LEU A 121 0.50 11.08 -1.79
N SER A 122 0.47 9.91 -2.41
CA SER A 122 1.47 9.52 -3.42
C SER A 122 0.87 8.63 -4.49
N ALA A 123 1.51 8.60 -5.65
CA ALA A 123 1.38 7.52 -6.63
C ALA A 123 2.55 6.56 -6.41
N GLU A 124 2.26 5.29 -6.21
CA GLU A 124 3.27 4.26 -5.96
C GLU A 124 3.03 3.07 -6.89
N ASP A 125 4.08 2.65 -7.58
CA ASP A 125 4.05 1.49 -8.46
C ASP A 125 4.54 0.25 -7.71
N TYR A 126 3.80 -0.86 -7.79
CA TYR A 126 4.26 -2.15 -7.29
C TYR A 126 5.03 -2.91 -8.34
N GLY A 127 6.16 -3.49 -7.95
CA GLY A 127 6.96 -4.37 -8.77
C GLY A 127 7.25 -5.71 -8.07
N ILE A 128 7.56 -6.70 -8.90
CA ILE A 128 8.05 -7.99 -8.44
C ILE A 128 9.55 -7.84 -8.22
N ALA A 129 10.02 -8.08 -6.99
CA ALA A 129 11.42 -7.94 -6.64
C ALA A 129 12.18 -9.28 -6.76
N MET A 130 13.44 -9.21 -7.18
CA MET A 130 14.35 -10.34 -7.35
C MET A 130 15.78 -9.94 -7.06
N ALA A 131 16.70 -10.92 -7.05
CA ALA A 131 18.12 -10.63 -6.89
C ALA A 131 18.59 -9.67 -7.99
N LYS A 132 19.43 -8.70 -7.61
CA LYS A 132 19.84 -7.57 -8.48
C LYS A 132 20.57 -8.01 -9.76
N ASP A 133 21.25 -9.15 -9.69
CA ASP A 133 22.03 -9.73 -10.78
C ASP A 133 21.24 -10.72 -11.65
N ASN A 134 19.97 -11.01 -11.30
CA ASN A 134 19.16 -11.99 -12.03
C ASN A 134 18.36 -11.34 -13.18
N THR A 135 19.09 -10.83 -14.18
CA THR A 135 18.52 -10.14 -15.36
C THR A 135 17.68 -11.07 -16.23
N GLU A 136 18.04 -12.36 -16.30
CA GLU A 136 17.27 -13.35 -17.08
C GLU A 136 15.85 -13.52 -16.47
N LEU A 137 15.75 -13.67 -15.16
CA LEU A 137 14.46 -13.80 -14.49
C LEU A 137 13.62 -12.52 -14.62
N GLN A 138 14.27 -11.33 -14.51
CA GLN A 138 13.59 -10.06 -14.72
C GLN A 138 12.95 -9.96 -16.10
N GLN A 139 13.69 -10.32 -17.14
CA GLN A 139 13.17 -10.30 -18.52
C GLN A 139 12.02 -11.28 -18.73
N LYS A 140 12.10 -12.49 -18.16
CA LYS A 140 11.02 -13.49 -18.22
C LYS A 140 9.75 -13.00 -17.51
N ILE A 141 9.91 -12.38 -16.36
CA ILE A 141 8.78 -11.81 -15.59
C ILE A 141 8.14 -10.65 -16.36
N ASN A 142 8.93 -9.74 -16.92
CA ASN A 142 8.41 -8.62 -17.72
C ASN A 142 7.67 -9.12 -18.97
N ALA A 143 8.21 -10.12 -19.66
CA ALA A 143 7.52 -10.75 -20.78
C ALA A 143 6.19 -11.41 -20.39
N ALA A 144 6.15 -12.08 -19.23
CA ALA A 144 4.93 -12.67 -18.69
C ALA A 144 3.89 -11.61 -18.31
N LEU A 145 4.29 -10.52 -17.63
CA LEU A 145 3.40 -9.40 -17.31
C LEU A 145 2.80 -8.78 -18.57
N LYS A 146 3.65 -8.52 -19.58
CA LYS A 146 3.17 -8.02 -20.88
C LYS A 146 2.14 -8.96 -21.50
N LYS A 147 2.39 -10.27 -21.51
CA LYS A 147 1.46 -11.26 -22.06
C LYS A 147 0.12 -11.25 -21.33
N LEU A 148 0.14 -11.10 -19.99
CA LEU A 148 -1.09 -11.03 -19.18
C LEU A 148 -1.93 -9.80 -19.52
N HIS A 149 -1.29 -8.66 -19.83
CA HIS A 149 -1.98 -7.46 -20.30
C HIS A 149 -2.52 -7.64 -21.71
N ASP A 150 -1.68 -8.14 -22.63
CA ASP A 150 -2.04 -8.28 -24.06
C ASP A 150 -3.22 -9.25 -24.29
N ASN A 151 -3.36 -10.28 -23.45
CA ASN A 151 -4.41 -11.30 -23.59
C ASN A 151 -5.64 -11.05 -22.70
N GLY A 152 -5.68 -9.95 -21.94
CA GLY A 152 -6.80 -9.56 -21.07
C GLY A 152 -6.91 -10.35 -19.76
N GLU A 153 -6.00 -11.26 -19.45
CA GLU A 153 -6.01 -12.00 -18.18
C GLU A 153 -5.74 -11.10 -16.98
N TYR A 154 -4.88 -10.10 -17.15
CA TYR A 154 -4.64 -9.08 -16.10
C TYR A 154 -5.93 -8.37 -15.71
N ASP A 155 -6.73 -7.92 -16.69
CA ASP A 155 -7.97 -7.20 -16.43
C ASP A 155 -9.02 -8.11 -15.74
N LYS A 156 -9.09 -9.37 -16.09
CA LYS A 156 -9.97 -10.35 -15.40
C LYS A 156 -9.58 -10.54 -13.95
N ILE A 157 -8.27 -10.66 -13.65
CA ILE A 157 -7.75 -10.79 -12.28
C ILE A 157 -8.04 -9.51 -11.51
N TYR A 158 -7.80 -8.36 -12.13
CA TYR A 158 -8.07 -7.05 -11.51
C TYR A 158 -9.54 -6.91 -11.13
N GLN A 159 -10.45 -7.19 -12.06
CA GLN A 159 -11.90 -7.12 -11.82
C GLN A 159 -12.35 -8.09 -10.71
N LYS A 160 -11.78 -9.29 -10.67
CA LYS A 160 -12.10 -10.29 -9.63
C LYS A 160 -11.81 -9.77 -8.22
N TRP A 161 -10.71 -9.04 -8.03
CA TRP A 161 -10.25 -8.63 -6.70
C TRP A 161 -10.65 -7.22 -6.30
N PHE A 162 -10.77 -6.32 -7.26
CA PHE A 162 -11.01 -4.89 -7.01
C PHE A 162 -12.33 -4.37 -7.59
N GLY A 163 -13.07 -5.19 -8.36
CA GLY A 163 -14.30 -4.78 -9.03
C GLY A 163 -14.05 -4.07 -10.36
N ALA A 164 -15.15 -3.66 -11.03
CA ALA A 164 -15.12 -3.11 -12.38
C ALA A 164 -14.60 -1.64 -12.48
N ASN A 165 -14.40 -0.96 -11.37
CA ASN A 165 -13.96 0.45 -11.37
C ASN A 165 -12.43 0.50 -11.16
N LYS A 166 -11.73 0.95 -12.22
CA LYS A 166 -10.30 1.32 -12.17
C LYS A 166 -10.12 2.68 -11.50
#